data_34f3ceabc21e4db9591dceb2b41b7c6f
#
_entry.id   34f3ceabc21e4db9591dceb2b41b7c6f
#
_cell.length_a   1.000
_cell.length_b   1.000
_cell.length_c   1.000
_cell.angle_alpha   90.00
_cell.angle_beta   90.00
_cell.angle_gamma   90.00
#
_symmetry.space_group_name_H-M   'P 1'
#
loop_
_entity.id
_entity.type
_entity.pdbx_description
1 polymer ?
#
loop_
_entity_poly.entity_id
_entity_poly.type
_entity_poly.pdbx_seq_one_letter_code
_entity_poly.pdbx_strand_id
1 'polypeptide(L)'
;MGFRNGLTRLFAGLALLLGSMLTTPALAAGLMTPTNSGLPPLQIREQHVTVDVEDGYAITEVEQVFHNPNDQDLEAYYRFPVPERGTVAEFTVWIDGKPVIGEVLEKQQARQVYEKEKAAGREAGLTEKDSYKAFDVRVQPVRAGQDTRVRLVYMQPAFVDTGIGRYVYPLEEGGVDEQKLAFWTANDSVEEHFSFTLNLRSGYPVDALRLPKHPQAQIQQLGPQHWQVKLDNRTTTVVSEEDDNSQSTNFAPPAANGQPANAFTLNQDIVVYWRHQQDLPGSVDLVAYKAPGKDRGTFMLSITPGDDLPPITTGSDWVFVLDISGSMNAKLATLADGVSQALGKLRGGDRFRIVLFDDRAEELTNGFVDATPDSIRRYTQKVMQLQSRGGTNLFGGLSLALKPLDADRPTGIVLVTDGVANVGKTQQKDFIDLLESHDVRLFTFVMGNSANRPMLTAMTDASNGFALSVSNSDDIAGQILNATAKLTHQAMNDVEIDIDGVRTADLQPQRIGSIYHGRQIVLLGHYWGDGPANVTLRANVAGQDKQYKTRFDFPASGGDNPELERLWAYATIQDMQREIDYFGE
;
A
#
# COMPACT_ATOMS: atom_id res chain seq x y z
N MET A 1 -20.06 25.17 66.82
CA MET A 1 -18.66 25.39 66.41
C MET A 1 -18.04 24.04 66.19
N GLY A 2 -17.64 23.73 64.98
CA GLY A 2 -16.87 22.52 64.68
C GLY A 2 -17.38 21.63 63.54
N PHE A 3 -17.60 22.21 62.35
CA PHE A 3 -17.82 21.40 61.13
C PHE A 3 -17.25 22.15 59.93
N ARG A 4 -15.92 22.31 59.86
CA ARG A 4 -15.30 22.97 58.68
C ARG A 4 -13.90 22.50 58.30
N ASN A 5 -13.34 21.44 58.89
CA ASN A 5 -11.97 21.01 58.61
C ASN A 5 -11.85 19.59 58.05
N GLY A 6 -12.98 18.96 57.62
CA GLY A 6 -12.97 17.61 57.07
C GLY A 6 -12.92 17.51 55.53
N LEU A 7 -13.32 18.58 54.82
CA LEU A 7 -13.45 18.51 53.34
C LEU A 7 -12.18 18.88 52.57
N THR A 8 -11.23 19.57 53.20
CA THR A 8 -9.99 20.03 52.52
C THR A 8 -8.90 18.97 52.47
N ARG A 9 -9.03 17.89 53.23
CA ARG A 9 -8.07 16.77 53.18
C ARG A 9 -8.45 15.64 52.25
N LEU A 10 -9.71 15.59 51.79
CA LEU A 10 -10.17 14.59 50.83
C LEU A 10 -9.86 14.98 49.37
N PHE A 11 -9.74 16.28 49.07
CA PHE A 11 -9.37 16.76 47.72
C PHE A 11 -7.87 16.78 47.46
N ALA A 12 -7.03 16.80 48.48
CA ALA A 12 -5.56 16.70 48.30
C ALA A 12 -5.08 15.26 48.04
N GLY A 13 -5.86 14.24 48.44
CA GLY A 13 -5.55 12.84 48.18
C GLY A 13 -5.97 12.34 46.77
N LEU A 14 -6.96 13.00 46.16
CA LEU A 14 -7.47 12.62 44.83
C LEU A 14 -6.69 13.28 43.69
N ALA A 15 -5.97 14.38 43.96
CA ALA A 15 -5.13 15.07 42.97
C ALA A 15 -3.74 14.43 42.79
N LEU A 16 -3.33 13.53 43.70
CA LEU A 16 -2.03 12.81 43.63
C LEU A 16 -2.13 11.40 43.03
N LEU A 17 -3.36 10.92 42.76
CA LEU A 17 -3.59 9.62 42.12
C LEU A 17 -3.89 9.73 40.61
N LEU A 18 -3.95 10.93 40.05
CA LEU A 18 -4.13 11.19 38.62
C LEU A 18 -2.82 11.54 37.90
N GLY A 19 -1.68 11.36 38.51
CA GLY A 19 -0.37 11.79 38.01
C GLY A 19 0.57 10.69 37.56
N SER A 20 0.13 9.42 37.49
CA SER A 20 0.95 8.34 36.93
C SER A 20 0.13 7.54 35.89
N MET A 21 -0.35 8.23 34.87
CA MET A 21 -0.48 7.55 33.58
C MET A 21 0.94 7.30 33.12
N LEU A 22 1.42 6.08 33.36
CA LEU A 22 2.56 5.52 32.69
C LEU A 22 2.26 5.60 31.18
N THR A 23 2.82 6.60 30.54
CA THR A 23 2.96 6.59 29.08
C THR A 23 3.80 5.37 28.77
N THR A 24 3.17 4.29 28.35
CA THR A 24 3.89 3.21 27.66
C THR A 24 4.59 3.86 26.48
N PRO A 25 5.91 3.73 26.35
CA PRO A 25 6.58 4.24 25.16
C PRO A 25 5.97 3.51 23.96
N ALA A 26 5.31 4.24 23.06
CA ALA A 26 4.93 3.74 21.76
C ALA A 26 6.25 3.28 21.08
N LEU A 27 6.33 2.01 20.74
CA LEU A 27 7.51 1.43 20.09
C LEU A 27 7.57 1.98 18.66
N ALA A 28 8.51 2.89 18.44
CA ALA A 28 8.73 3.53 17.16
C ALA A 28 9.34 2.55 16.14
N ALA A 29 8.93 2.66 14.88
CA ALA A 29 9.45 1.86 13.77
C ALA A 29 10.52 2.64 12.98
N GLY A 30 11.50 1.93 12.41
CA GLY A 30 12.58 2.53 11.63
C GLY A 30 13.69 3.17 12.46
N LEU A 31 13.79 2.78 13.71
CA LEU A 31 14.74 3.30 14.68
C LEU A 31 15.73 2.23 15.13
N MET A 32 16.83 2.71 15.68
CA MET A 32 17.73 1.87 16.46
C MET A 32 17.59 2.28 17.93
N THR A 33 16.93 1.42 18.73
CA THR A 33 16.63 1.70 20.13
C THR A 33 17.46 0.79 21.05
N PRO A 34 18.08 1.33 22.11
CA PRO A 34 18.77 0.51 23.09
C PRO A 34 17.85 -0.55 23.71
N THR A 35 18.36 -1.76 23.93
CA THR A 35 17.62 -2.80 24.67
C THR A 35 17.35 -2.40 26.14
N ASN A 36 18.15 -1.48 26.68
CA ASN A 36 17.92 -0.86 27.98
C ASN A 36 17.01 0.35 27.84
N SER A 37 15.78 0.24 28.31
CA SER A 37 14.73 1.26 28.19
C SER A 37 15.00 2.60 28.90
N GLY A 38 16.09 2.72 29.64
CA GLY A 38 16.48 3.97 30.33
C GLY A 38 17.38 4.88 29.50
N LEU A 39 17.80 4.46 28.30
CA LEU A 39 18.71 5.20 27.44
C LEU A 39 17.97 5.83 26.26
N PRO A 40 18.39 7.02 25.78
CA PRO A 40 17.82 7.63 24.61
C PRO A 40 18.04 6.78 23.35
N PRO A 41 17.10 6.83 22.37
CA PRO A 41 17.29 6.17 21.07
C PRO A 41 18.50 6.76 20.33
N LEU A 42 19.06 6.00 19.38
CA LEU A 42 20.12 6.46 18.53
C LEU A 42 19.60 7.53 17.56
N GLN A 43 20.43 8.52 17.26
CA GLN A 43 20.11 9.59 16.33
C GLN A 43 20.29 9.11 14.88
N ILE A 44 19.39 9.46 13.98
CA ILE A 44 19.53 9.19 12.55
C ILE A 44 20.29 10.36 11.94
N ARG A 45 21.56 10.18 11.62
CA ARG A 45 22.35 11.20 10.95
C ARG A 45 22.05 11.26 9.46
N GLU A 46 22.10 10.11 8.82
CA GLU A 46 21.89 10.01 7.37
C GLU A 46 20.89 8.91 7.03
N GLN A 47 20.10 9.14 5.99
CA GLN A 47 19.21 8.15 5.40
C GLN A 47 19.17 8.33 3.90
N HIS A 48 19.58 7.29 3.17
CA HIS A 48 19.59 7.25 1.72
C HIS A 48 18.68 6.14 1.23
N VAL A 49 17.72 6.50 0.39
CA VAL A 49 16.74 5.56 -0.17
C VAL A 49 16.90 5.52 -1.67
N THR A 50 17.16 4.34 -2.21
CA THR A 50 17.16 4.09 -3.64
C THR A 50 16.06 3.08 -3.97
N VAL A 51 15.22 3.43 -4.92
CA VAL A 51 14.11 2.61 -5.39
C VAL A 51 14.26 2.38 -6.87
N ASP A 52 14.31 1.12 -7.27
CA ASP A 52 14.23 0.70 -8.66
C ASP A 52 12.86 0.05 -8.90
N VAL A 53 12.03 0.68 -9.73
CA VAL A 53 10.73 0.17 -10.15
C VAL A 53 10.87 -0.36 -11.57
N GLU A 54 10.52 -1.62 -11.74
CA GLU A 54 10.51 -2.30 -13.03
C GLU A 54 9.21 -3.06 -13.23
N ASP A 55 8.40 -2.62 -14.17
CA ASP A 55 7.15 -3.26 -14.59
C ASP A 55 6.31 -3.91 -13.48
N GLY A 56 5.95 -3.13 -12.48
CA GLY A 56 5.03 -3.57 -11.42
C GLY A 56 5.71 -4.15 -10.18
N TYR A 57 7.04 -4.13 -10.10
CA TYR A 57 7.79 -4.44 -8.88
C TYR A 57 8.75 -3.32 -8.52
N ALA A 58 8.94 -3.11 -7.23
CA ALA A 58 9.89 -2.16 -6.70
C ALA A 58 10.88 -2.87 -5.78
N ILE A 59 12.16 -2.59 -5.98
CA ILE A 59 13.25 -2.96 -5.08
C ILE A 59 13.68 -1.69 -4.38
N THR A 60 13.62 -1.70 -3.05
CA THR A 60 13.98 -0.56 -2.23
C THR A 60 15.20 -0.90 -1.39
N GLU A 61 16.24 -0.10 -1.54
CA GLU A 61 17.43 -0.13 -0.71
C GLU A 61 17.41 1.09 0.23
N VAL A 62 17.56 0.85 1.52
CA VAL A 62 17.63 1.88 2.56
C VAL A 62 18.95 1.77 3.27
N GLU A 63 19.79 2.78 3.15
CA GLU A 63 21.01 2.93 3.95
C GLU A 63 20.77 3.98 5.02
N GLN A 64 21.10 3.66 6.28
CA GLN A 64 20.97 4.57 7.41
C GLN A 64 22.25 4.59 8.22
N VAL A 65 22.60 5.77 8.74
CA VAL A 65 23.69 5.98 9.68
C VAL A 65 23.11 6.46 11.00
N PHE A 66 23.27 5.65 12.03
CA PHE A 66 22.83 5.92 13.38
C PHE A 66 24.01 6.32 14.27
N HIS A 67 23.86 7.40 15.01
CA HIS A 67 24.81 7.84 16.01
C HIS A 67 24.38 7.39 17.41
N ASN A 68 25.30 6.77 18.16
CA ASN A 68 25.08 6.44 19.56
C ASN A 68 25.50 7.64 20.44
N PRO A 69 24.56 8.43 20.97
CA PRO A 69 24.89 9.58 21.81
C PRO A 69 25.27 9.18 23.24
N ASN A 70 25.20 7.89 23.58
CA ASN A 70 25.50 7.39 24.91
C ASN A 70 26.99 7.18 25.09
N ASP A 71 27.49 7.25 26.34
CA ASP A 71 28.89 7.11 26.72
C ASP A 71 29.31 5.64 26.92
N GLN A 72 28.47 4.68 26.52
CA GLN A 72 28.69 3.25 26.65
C GLN A 72 28.32 2.49 25.38
N ASP A 73 28.95 1.34 25.16
CA ASP A 73 28.57 0.39 24.12
C ASP A 73 27.20 -0.20 24.45
N LEU A 74 26.36 -0.36 23.40
CA LEU A 74 24.99 -0.81 23.53
C LEU A 74 24.72 -2.10 22.74
N GLU A 75 23.70 -2.81 23.17
CA GLU A 75 22.87 -3.66 22.33
C GLU A 75 21.61 -2.87 21.96
N ALA A 76 21.22 -2.86 20.69
CA ALA A 76 20.08 -2.12 20.20
C ALA A 76 19.17 -2.98 19.32
N TYR A 77 17.89 -2.66 19.30
CA TYR A 77 16.95 -3.17 18.31
C TYR A 77 16.86 -2.18 17.15
N TYR A 78 17.18 -2.67 15.96
CA TYR A 78 16.82 -2.01 14.72
C TYR A 78 15.43 -2.49 14.31
N ARG A 79 14.50 -1.56 14.10
CA ARG A 79 13.13 -1.83 13.64
C ARG A 79 12.80 -0.97 12.44
N PHE A 80 12.30 -1.57 11.38
CA PHE A 80 11.93 -0.88 10.14
C PHE A 80 10.54 -1.28 9.65
N PRO A 81 9.68 -0.31 9.21
CA PRO A 81 8.39 -0.59 8.62
C PRO A 81 8.60 -1.13 7.19
N VAL A 82 8.14 -2.34 6.94
CA VAL A 82 8.11 -2.92 5.60
C VAL A 82 6.65 -2.96 5.14
N PRO A 83 6.33 -2.49 3.91
CA PRO A 83 4.96 -2.55 3.39
C PRO A 83 4.35 -3.95 3.53
N GLU A 84 3.03 -4.04 3.72
CA GLU A 84 2.32 -5.31 3.99
C GLU A 84 2.70 -6.42 3.01
N ARG A 85 2.77 -6.09 1.71
CA ARG A 85 3.23 -6.99 0.65
C ARG A 85 4.73 -6.94 0.42
N GLY A 86 5.48 -6.25 1.29
CA GLY A 86 6.93 -6.17 1.22
C GLY A 86 7.59 -7.44 1.78
N THR A 87 8.73 -7.80 1.21
CA THR A 87 9.58 -8.90 1.70
C THR A 87 11.01 -8.42 1.78
N VAL A 88 11.63 -8.57 2.96
CA VAL A 88 13.03 -8.22 3.15
C VAL A 88 13.92 -9.25 2.45
N ALA A 89 14.79 -8.75 1.58
CA ALA A 89 15.73 -9.57 0.80
C ALA A 89 17.12 -9.61 1.43
N GLU A 90 17.56 -8.50 2.08
CA GLU A 90 18.90 -8.38 2.64
C GLU A 90 18.88 -7.39 3.81
N PHE A 91 19.64 -7.71 4.84
CA PHE A 91 20.00 -6.80 5.92
C PHE A 91 21.48 -6.90 6.20
N THR A 92 22.18 -5.78 6.22
CA THR A 92 23.61 -5.71 6.53
C THR A 92 23.87 -4.60 7.54
N VAL A 93 24.65 -4.88 8.57
CA VAL A 93 25.15 -3.90 9.53
C VAL A 93 26.68 -3.86 9.49
N TRP A 94 27.26 -2.66 9.56
CA TRP A 94 28.72 -2.51 9.66
C TRP A 94 29.13 -2.36 11.12
N ILE A 95 29.89 -3.33 11.63
CA ILE A 95 30.45 -3.35 12.98
C ILE A 95 31.95 -3.20 12.85
N ASP A 96 32.52 -2.15 13.46
CA ASP A 96 33.95 -1.83 13.36
C ASP A 96 34.44 -1.78 11.88
N GLY A 97 33.58 -1.23 10.99
CA GLY A 97 33.85 -1.09 9.54
C GLY A 97 33.75 -2.38 8.73
N LYS A 98 33.34 -3.50 9.32
CA LYS A 98 33.17 -4.79 8.62
C LYS A 98 31.68 -5.09 8.44
N PRO A 99 31.24 -5.47 7.23
CA PRO A 99 29.85 -5.86 7.01
C PRO A 99 29.55 -7.20 7.69
N VAL A 100 28.46 -7.22 8.43
CA VAL A 100 27.86 -8.42 9.02
C VAL A 100 26.48 -8.56 8.41
N ILE A 101 26.29 -9.64 7.66
CA ILE A 101 24.97 -9.93 7.05
C ILE A 101 24.10 -10.55 8.14
N GLY A 102 22.94 -9.92 8.39
CA GLY A 102 21.95 -10.44 9.32
C GLY A 102 21.21 -11.62 8.68
N GLU A 103 21.04 -12.70 9.43
CA GLU A 103 20.05 -13.71 9.06
C GLU A 103 18.67 -13.14 9.33
N VAL A 104 17.82 -13.12 8.30
CA VAL A 104 16.39 -12.78 8.44
C VAL A 104 15.73 -13.91 9.20
N LEU A 105 15.50 -13.71 10.50
CA LEU A 105 14.83 -14.70 11.34
C LEU A 105 13.33 -14.66 11.06
N GLU A 106 12.78 -15.79 10.65
CA GLU A 106 11.37 -15.97 10.37
C GLU A 106 10.45 -15.68 11.59
N LYS A 107 9.20 -15.38 11.26
CA LYS A 107 7.99 -15.11 12.09
C LYS A 107 7.84 -15.84 13.44
N GLN A 108 8.56 -16.95 13.68
CA GLN A 108 8.41 -17.75 14.90
C GLN A 108 8.92 -17.05 16.18
N GLN A 109 9.92 -16.17 16.08
CA GLN A 109 10.42 -15.45 17.25
C GLN A 109 9.50 -14.28 17.64
N ALA A 110 8.91 -13.60 16.67
CA ALA A 110 7.91 -12.57 16.96
C ALA A 110 6.70 -13.17 17.70
N ARG A 111 6.29 -14.38 17.31
CA ARG A 111 5.21 -15.14 17.98
C ARG A 111 5.59 -15.55 19.41
N GLN A 112 6.84 -15.91 19.68
CA GLN A 112 7.32 -16.24 21.04
C GLN A 112 7.35 -15.02 21.96
N VAL A 113 7.75 -13.86 21.45
CA VAL A 113 7.70 -12.60 22.19
C VAL A 113 6.25 -12.22 22.52
N TYR A 114 5.34 -12.36 21.55
CA TYR A 114 3.91 -12.13 21.73
C TYR A 114 3.29 -13.03 22.81
N GLU A 115 3.53 -14.33 22.73
CA GLU A 115 2.99 -15.28 23.73
C GLU A 115 3.55 -14.98 25.13
N LYS A 116 4.79 -14.49 25.21
CA LYS A 116 5.42 -14.10 26.48
C LYS A 116 4.80 -12.82 27.06
N GLU A 117 4.48 -11.85 26.22
CA GLU A 117 3.81 -10.60 26.64
C GLU A 117 2.34 -10.86 27.07
N LYS A 118 1.64 -11.71 26.31
CA LYS A 118 0.28 -12.19 26.62
C LYS A 118 0.23 -12.98 27.93
N ALA A 119 1.22 -13.86 28.16
CA ALA A 119 1.34 -14.61 29.41
C ALA A 119 1.66 -13.71 30.63
N ALA A 120 2.23 -12.53 30.38
CA ALA A 120 2.51 -11.52 31.42
C ALA A 120 1.31 -10.63 31.75
N GLY A 121 0.12 -10.90 31.18
CA GLY A 121 -1.12 -10.17 31.48
C GLY A 121 -1.14 -8.73 30.99
N ARG A 122 -0.23 -8.36 30.08
CA ARG A 122 -0.29 -7.11 29.37
C ARG A 122 -1.25 -7.29 28.20
N GLU A 123 -2.27 -6.42 28.09
CA GLU A 123 -3.10 -6.32 26.90
C GLU A 123 -2.19 -5.91 25.71
N ALA A 124 -1.51 -6.87 25.15
CA ALA A 124 -1.05 -6.76 23.79
C ALA A 124 -2.30 -6.93 22.94
N GLY A 125 -2.96 -5.84 22.62
CA GLY A 125 -3.90 -5.81 21.52
C GLY A 125 -3.11 -6.16 20.29
N LEU A 126 -3.04 -7.44 19.95
CA LEU A 126 -2.73 -7.88 18.62
C LEU A 126 -3.95 -7.50 17.78
N THR A 127 -3.97 -6.30 17.28
CA THR A 127 -4.56 -6.04 15.99
C THR A 127 -3.69 -6.82 15.02
N GLU A 128 -4.12 -8.04 14.71
CA GLU A 128 -3.47 -8.83 13.68
C GLU A 128 -3.53 -7.99 12.41
N LYS A 129 -2.36 -7.50 12.00
CA LYS A 129 -1.99 -6.95 10.71
C LYS A 129 -2.09 -5.43 10.54
N ASP A 130 -1.09 -4.78 11.08
CA ASP A 130 -0.67 -3.46 10.59
C ASP A 130 -0.41 -3.51 9.07
N SER A 131 -0.71 -2.43 8.34
CA SER A 131 -0.40 -2.33 6.90
C SER A 131 1.08 -2.44 6.60
N TYR A 132 1.89 -2.38 7.62
CA TYR A 132 3.34 -2.55 7.55
C TYR A 132 3.76 -3.67 8.50
N LYS A 133 4.60 -4.56 8.00
CA LYS A 133 5.28 -5.56 8.83
C LYS A 133 6.47 -4.88 9.47
N ALA A 134 6.65 -5.01 10.77
CA ALA A 134 7.88 -4.60 11.40
C ALA A 134 8.96 -5.66 11.11
N PHE A 135 10.10 -5.19 10.60
CA PHE A 135 11.33 -5.97 10.50
C PHE A 135 12.21 -5.60 11.68
N ASP A 136 12.41 -6.54 12.58
CA ASP A 136 13.16 -6.35 13.81
C ASP A 136 14.47 -7.13 13.79
N VAL A 137 15.59 -6.45 14.06
CA VAL A 137 16.93 -7.08 14.16
C VAL A 137 17.65 -6.55 15.39
N ARG A 138 18.31 -7.44 16.10
CA ARG A 138 19.19 -7.09 17.21
C ARG A 138 20.61 -6.82 16.71
N VAL A 139 21.14 -5.67 17.07
CA VAL A 139 22.47 -5.20 16.65
C VAL A 139 23.36 -5.05 17.89
N GLN A 140 24.53 -5.69 17.88
CA GLN A 140 25.53 -5.60 18.96
C GLN A 140 26.94 -5.89 18.43
N PRO A 141 27.94 -5.14 18.82
CA PRO A 141 27.90 -3.93 19.66
C PRO A 141 27.60 -2.66 18.84
N VAL A 142 26.85 -1.73 19.43
CA VAL A 142 26.73 -0.36 18.97
C VAL A 142 27.65 0.50 19.82
N ARG A 143 28.76 0.97 19.23
CA ARG A 143 29.85 1.59 19.98
C ARG A 143 29.49 2.96 20.54
N ALA A 144 29.98 3.27 21.76
CA ALA A 144 29.82 4.56 22.43
C ALA A 144 30.34 5.72 21.58
N GLY A 145 29.54 6.76 21.39
CA GLY A 145 29.94 7.96 20.66
C GLY A 145 30.33 7.74 19.19
N GLN A 146 29.94 6.60 18.59
CA GLN A 146 30.27 6.25 17.21
C GLN A 146 29.03 6.05 16.34
N ASP A 147 29.27 6.03 15.05
CA ASP A 147 28.24 5.81 14.04
C ASP A 147 28.16 4.30 13.68
N THR A 148 26.95 3.84 13.50
CA THR A 148 26.63 2.49 13.03
C THR A 148 25.84 2.60 11.73
N ARG A 149 26.36 2.02 10.64
CA ARG A 149 25.70 1.97 9.33
C ARG A 149 24.91 0.69 9.21
N VAL A 150 23.70 0.79 8.69
CA VAL A 150 22.85 -0.33 8.30
C VAL A 150 22.38 -0.19 6.86
N ARG A 151 22.15 -1.30 6.20
CA ARG A 151 21.55 -1.38 4.87
C ARG A 151 20.45 -2.43 4.89
N LEU A 152 19.27 -2.04 4.45
CA LEU A 152 18.10 -2.90 4.30
C LEU A 152 17.68 -2.90 2.85
N VAL A 153 17.44 -4.09 2.27
CA VAL A 153 16.86 -4.22 0.94
C VAL A 153 15.55 -4.99 1.05
N TYR A 154 14.48 -4.43 0.53
CA TYR A 154 13.19 -5.11 0.45
C TYR A 154 12.54 -4.92 -0.92
N MET A 155 11.64 -5.83 -1.25
CA MET A 155 10.85 -5.81 -2.50
C MET A 155 9.39 -5.65 -2.18
N GLN A 156 8.65 -4.95 -3.03
CA GLN A 156 7.20 -4.78 -2.93
C GLN A 156 6.57 -4.69 -4.32
N PRO A 157 5.26 -5.03 -4.46
CA PRO A 157 4.55 -4.79 -5.71
C PRO A 157 4.34 -3.29 -5.94
N ALA A 158 4.43 -2.89 -7.19
CA ALA A 158 4.17 -1.54 -7.68
C ALA A 158 3.35 -1.59 -8.97
N PHE A 159 2.32 -2.45 -8.99
CA PHE A 159 1.52 -2.71 -10.18
C PHE A 159 0.79 -1.47 -10.68
N VAL A 160 0.66 -1.40 -11.99
CA VAL A 160 -0.16 -0.40 -12.66
C VAL A 160 -1.60 -0.90 -12.75
N ASP A 161 -2.53 -0.07 -12.35
CA ASP A 161 -3.95 -0.33 -12.43
C ASP A 161 -4.69 0.89 -13.00
N THR A 162 -5.59 0.66 -13.97
CA THR A 162 -6.27 1.73 -14.72
C THR A 162 -5.31 2.76 -15.33
N GLY A 163 -4.13 2.28 -15.76
CA GLY A 163 -3.08 3.12 -16.33
C GLY A 163 -2.30 3.94 -15.30
N ILE A 164 -2.53 3.72 -13.98
CA ILE A 164 -1.83 4.43 -12.92
C ILE A 164 -1.06 3.45 -12.05
N GLY A 165 0.26 3.66 -11.96
CA GLY A 165 1.13 2.98 -11.03
C GLY A 165 1.33 3.79 -9.76
N ARG A 166 1.61 3.09 -8.64
CA ARG A 166 1.79 3.67 -7.32
C ARG A 166 2.90 2.95 -6.56
N TYR A 167 3.79 3.75 -6.00
CA TYR A 167 4.80 3.30 -5.04
C TYR A 167 4.66 4.08 -3.73
N VAL A 168 4.85 3.41 -2.59
CA VAL A 168 4.86 4.03 -1.26
C VAL A 168 6.14 3.67 -0.53
N TYR A 169 6.88 4.69 -0.10
CA TYR A 169 7.93 4.57 0.89
C TYR A 169 7.34 4.98 2.24
N PRO A 170 7.21 4.05 3.20
CA PRO A 170 6.51 4.31 4.45
C PRO A 170 7.36 5.10 5.43
N LEU A 171 6.82 6.21 5.91
CA LEU A 171 7.43 7.05 6.94
C LEU A 171 6.46 7.33 8.11
N GLU A 172 5.16 7.12 7.92
CA GLU A 172 4.17 7.28 8.97
C GLU A 172 3.38 5.99 9.19
N GLU A 173 2.90 5.79 10.39
CA GLU A 173 2.01 4.70 10.71
C GLU A 173 0.57 5.14 10.41
N GLY A 174 -0.08 4.44 9.50
CA GLY A 174 -1.49 4.37 9.51
C GLY A 174 -2.38 5.18 8.71
N GLY A 175 -2.15 5.61 7.59
CA GLY A 175 -3.22 6.10 6.70
C GLY A 175 -3.97 7.33 7.26
N VAL A 176 -5.30 7.37 7.11
CA VAL A 176 -6.17 8.52 7.44
C VAL A 176 -6.63 8.58 8.90
N ASP A 177 -5.89 8.05 9.85
CA ASP A 177 -6.22 8.14 11.27
C ASP A 177 -5.85 9.50 11.86
N GLU A 178 -6.67 10.03 12.78
CA GLU A 178 -6.38 11.29 13.48
C GLU A 178 -5.12 11.22 14.34
N GLN A 179 -4.82 10.06 14.90
CA GLN A 179 -3.57 9.81 15.60
C GLN A 179 -2.51 9.42 14.58
N LYS A 180 -1.90 10.41 13.97
CA LYS A 180 -0.70 10.22 13.18
C LYS A 180 0.43 9.79 14.10
N LEU A 181 0.63 8.48 14.21
CA LEU A 181 1.82 7.94 14.83
C LEU A 181 2.86 7.83 13.73
N ALA A 182 3.79 8.76 13.68
CA ALA A 182 4.95 8.60 12.83
C ALA A 182 5.74 7.38 13.30
N PHE A 183 6.23 6.55 12.38
CA PHE A 183 7.12 5.44 12.70
C PHE A 183 8.35 5.90 13.50
N TRP A 184 8.72 7.17 13.34
CA TRP A 184 9.90 7.81 13.90
C TRP A 184 9.59 8.65 15.15
N THR A 185 8.57 8.27 15.95
CA THR A 185 8.12 9.07 17.11
C THR A 185 9.20 9.38 18.15
N ALA A 186 10.24 8.57 18.24
CA ALA A 186 11.36 8.81 19.15
C ALA A 186 12.46 9.65 18.50
N ASN A 187 12.53 9.69 17.17
CA ASN A 187 13.45 10.49 16.39
C ASN A 187 12.78 10.77 15.04
N ASP A 188 12.07 11.88 14.95
CA ASP A 188 11.19 12.24 13.85
C ASP A 188 11.89 12.92 12.68
N SER A 189 13.23 12.94 12.69
CA SER A 189 14.03 13.61 11.67
C SER A 189 15.35 12.93 11.39
N VAL A 190 15.82 13.09 10.16
CA VAL A 190 17.20 12.83 9.73
C VAL A 190 17.98 14.14 9.91
N GLU A 191 19.04 14.10 10.74
CA GLU A 191 19.72 15.30 11.20
C GLU A 191 20.60 15.96 10.14
N GLU A 192 21.29 15.15 9.31
CA GLU A 192 22.32 15.65 8.40
C GLU A 192 21.94 15.51 6.93
N HIS A 193 21.65 14.30 6.47
CA HIS A 193 21.38 14.06 5.05
C HIS A 193 20.28 13.02 4.80
N PHE A 194 19.21 13.48 4.20
CA PHE A 194 18.17 12.63 3.63
C PHE A 194 18.19 12.71 2.11
N SER A 195 18.20 11.55 1.45
CA SER A 195 17.99 11.48 0.01
C SER A 195 17.06 10.33 -0.35
N PHE A 196 16.18 10.58 -1.32
CA PHE A 196 15.32 9.58 -1.92
C PHE A 196 15.47 9.68 -3.44
N THR A 197 15.82 8.57 -4.07
CA THR A 197 15.92 8.45 -5.52
C THR A 197 15.05 7.28 -5.97
N LEU A 198 14.13 7.54 -6.90
CA LEU A 198 13.35 6.49 -7.54
C LEU A 198 13.63 6.48 -9.04
N ASN A 199 14.05 5.35 -9.56
CA ASN A 199 14.19 5.06 -10.97
C ASN A 199 12.98 4.23 -11.41
N LEU A 200 12.24 4.71 -12.40
CA LEU A 200 11.13 3.99 -12.99
C LEU A 200 11.51 3.55 -14.41
N ARG A 201 11.47 2.24 -14.63
CA ARG A 201 11.51 1.64 -15.96
C ARG A 201 10.18 0.92 -16.22
N SER A 202 9.61 1.14 -17.37
CA SER A 202 8.31 0.59 -17.72
C SER A 202 8.33 0.07 -19.15
N GLY A 203 7.85 -1.13 -19.39
CA GLY A 203 7.63 -1.69 -20.73
C GLY A 203 6.53 -0.96 -21.51
N TYR A 204 5.80 -0.03 -20.85
CA TYR A 204 4.79 0.81 -21.47
C TYR A 204 5.14 2.29 -21.30
N PRO A 205 4.92 3.17 -22.31
CA PRO A 205 5.25 4.57 -22.20
C PRO A 205 4.53 5.26 -21.05
N VAL A 206 5.28 6.10 -20.30
CA VAL A 206 4.80 6.88 -19.18
C VAL A 206 4.78 8.35 -19.55
N ASP A 207 3.65 9.03 -19.33
CA ASP A 207 3.48 10.43 -19.71
C ASP A 207 3.57 11.42 -18.52
N ALA A 208 3.42 10.94 -17.28
CA ALA A 208 3.48 11.80 -16.11
C ALA A 208 3.90 11.03 -14.85
N LEU A 209 4.69 11.74 -14.01
CA LEU A 209 4.96 11.35 -12.62
C LEU A 209 4.55 12.50 -11.69
N ARG A 210 4.08 12.15 -10.49
CA ARG A 210 3.76 13.14 -9.45
C ARG A 210 3.97 12.60 -8.04
N LEU A 211 4.32 13.52 -7.14
CA LEU A 211 4.40 13.29 -5.69
C LEU A 211 3.50 14.33 -4.99
N PRO A 212 2.27 13.99 -4.63
CA PRO A 212 1.28 14.97 -4.15
C PRO A 212 1.72 15.77 -2.92
N LYS A 213 2.50 15.14 -2.02
CA LYS A 213 2.95 15.77 -0.77
C LYS A 213 4.39 16.29 -0.80
N HIS A 214 5.10 16.07 -1.90
CA HIS A 214 6.50 16.48 -2.07
C HIS A 214 6.69 17.28 -3.38
N PRO A 215 6.08 18.47 -3.51
CA PRO A 215 6.16 19.27 -4.75
C PRO A 215 7.58 19.73 -5.07
N GLN A 216 8.49 19.74 -4.08
CA GLN A 216 9.91 20.07 -4.23
C GLN A 216 10.74 18.94 -4.89
N ALA A 217 10.17 17.75 -5.10
CA ALA A 217 10.88 16.67 -5.75
C ALA A 217 11.25 17.00 -7.19
N GLN A 218 12.47 16.68 -7.58
CA GLN A 218 12.93 16.82 -8.96
C GLN A 218 12.49 15.59 -9.75
N ILE A 219 11.78 15.82 -10.85
CA ILE A 219 11.31 14.76 -11.74
C ILE A 219 11.98 14.96 -13.09
N GLN A 220 12.68 13.93 -13.58
CA GLN A 220 13.38 13.94 -14.86
C GLN A 220 12.98 12.74 -15.70
N GLN A 221 12.60 12.98 -16.95
CA GLN A 221 12.44 11.95 -17.94
C GLN A 221 13.80 11.66 -18.60
N LEU A 222 14.31 10.46 -18.44
CA LEU A 222 15.58 10.00 -19.03
C LEU A 222 15.37 9.32 -20.39
N GLY A 223 14.14 8.88 -20.67
CA GLY A 223 13.71 8.25 -21.92
C GLY A 223 12.19 8.05 -21.91
N PRO A 224 11.58 7.60 -23.02
CA PRO A 224 10.12 7.39 -23.10
C PRO A 224 9.56 6.45 -22.03
N GLN A 225 10.37 5.50 -21.59
CA GLN A 225 10.01 4.45 -20.62
C GLN A 225 10.89 4.51 -19.37
N HIS A 226 11.70 5.58 -19.21
CA HIS A 226 12.64 5.71 -18.13
C HIS A 226 12.55 7.10 -17.47
N TRP A 227 12.20 7.11 -16.19
CA TRP A 227 12.05 8.32 -15.40
C TRP A 227 12.85 8.22 -14.10
N GLN A 228 13.25 9.36 -13.57
CA GLN A 228 13.91 9.46 -12.28
C GLN A 228 13.25 10.55 -11.43
N VAL A 229 13.04 10.23 -10.16
CA VAL A 229 12.59 11.17 -9.12
C VAL A 229 13.70 11.32 -8.10
N LYS A 230 13.98 12.54 -7.69
CA LYS A 230 14.94 12.86 -6.62
C LYS A 230 14.33 13.80 -5.60
N LEU A 231 14.52 13.47 -4.33
CA LEU A 231 14.23 14.32 -3.19
C LEU A 231 15.46 14.33 -2.29
N ASP A 232 16.00 15.50 -1.99
CA ASP A 232 17.25 15.65 -1.25
C ASP A 232 17.19 16.94 -0.42
N ASN A 233 17.43 16.85 0.89
CA ASN A 233 17.35 17.99 1.81
C ASN A 233 18.55 18.96 1.70
N ARG A 234 19.60 18.58 0.98
CA ARG A 234 20.77 19.45 0.69
C ARG A 234 20.64 20.22 -0.62
N THR A 235 19.70 19.83 -1.48
CA THR A 235 19.47 20.50 -2.75
C THR A 235 18.58 21.72 -2.54
N THR A 236 19.14 22.93 -2.58
CA THR A 236 18.38 24.16 -2.61
C THR A 236 17.76 24.30 -4.00
N THR A 237 16.46 24.14 -4.12
CA THR A 237 15.74 24.44 -5.36
C THR A 237 15.80 25.96 -5.57
N VAL A 238 16.63 26.41 -6.49
CA VAL A 238 16.57 27.79 -6.99
C VAL A 238 15.28 27.86 -7.82
N VAL A 239 14.21 28.36 -7.22
CA VAL A 239 13.02 28.74 -7.96
C VAL A 239 13.43 29.96 -8.77
N SER A 240 13.60 29.81 -10.07
CA SER A 240 13.75 30.95 -10.98
C SER A 240 12.44 31.73 -10.91
N GLU A 241 12.52 32.93 -10.36
CA GLU A 241 11.45 33.94 -10.43
C GLU A 241 11.33 34.43 -11.88
N GLU A 242 10.51 33.76 -12.67
CA GLU A 242 9.94 34.32 -13.91
C GLU A 242 8.55 33.71 -14.06
N ASP A 243 7.57 34.29 -13.38
CA ASP A 243 6.24 34.66 -13.87
C ASP A 243 5.38 35.22 -12.73
N ASP A 244 5.15 36.50 -12.80
CA ASP A 244 4.30 37.32 -11.94
C ASP A 244 2.83 36.92 -12.16
N ASN A 245 2.22 36.21 -11.25
CA ASN A 245 0.84 36.29 -10.82
C ASN A 245 0.24 34.96 -10.29
N SER A 246 0.83 34.42 -9.23
CA SER A 246 0.06 33.52 -8.33
C SER A 246 0.62 33.64 -6.91
N GLN A 247 -0.23 34.02 -5.97
CA GLN A 247 0.10 34.03 -4.54
C GLN A 247 0.41 32.61 -4.08
N SER A 248 1.65 32.18 -4.18
CA SER A 248 2.17 31.04 -3.48
C SER A 248 2.77 31.53 -2.17
N THR A 249 2.07 31.32 -1.09
CA THR A 249 2.59 31.49 0.26
C THR A 249 3.71 30.46 0.48
N ASN A 250 4.95 30.92 0.42
CA ASN A 250 6.12 30.20 0.89
C ASN A 250 5.98 30.00 2.41
N PHE A 251 5.46 28.85 2.83
CA PHE A 251 5.64 28.36 4.19
C PHE A 251 6.73 27.27 4.16
N ALA A 252 7.98 27.69 4.36
CA ALA A 252 8.89 26.83 5.08
C ALA A 252 8.28 26.62 6.47
N PRO A 253 8.02 25.40 6.94
CA PRO A 253 7.55 25.21 8.31
C PRO A 253 8.60 25.82 9.25
N PRO A 254 8.19 26.56 10.30
CA PRO A 254 9.14 27.06 11.28
C PRO A 254 9.85 25.87 11.91
N ALA A 255 11.18 25.93 11.99
CA ALA A 255 11.99 24.94 12.68
C ALA A 255 11.39 24.72 14.08
N ALA A 256 10.87 23.52 14.33
CA ALA A 256 10.44 23.13 15.67
C ALA A 256 11.68 23.21 16.57
N ASN A 257 11.48 23.73 17.78
CA ASN A 257 12.52 24.07 18.74
C ASN A 257 13.62 23.02 18.86
N GLY A 258 14.81 23.30 18.36
CA GLY A 258 16.02 22.51 18.56
C GLY A 258 16.48 21.63 17.39
N GLN A 259 15.80 21.61 16.26
CA GLN A 259 16.27 20.86 15.08
C GLN A 259 17.31 21.65 14.25
N PRO A 260 18.29 20.97 13.64
CA PRO A 260 19.21 21.58 12.68
C PRO A 260 18.44 22.23 11.51
N ALA A 261 18.94 23.33 10.98
CA ALA A 261 18.27 24.12 9.95
C ALA A 261 17.96 23.35 8.64
N ASN A 262 18.54 22.16 8.44
CA ASN A 262 18.39 21.33 7.24
C ASN A 262 17.85 19.91 7.55
N ALA A 263 17.30 19.66 8.75
CA ALA A 263 16.76 18.35 9.09
C ALA A 263 15.55 17.98 8.20
N PHE A 264 15.50 16.72 7.73
CA PHE A 264 14.35 16.19 7.00
C PHE A 264 13.40 15.49 7.97
N THR A 265 12.13 15.91 7.97
CA THR A 265 11.12 15.35 8.88
C THR A 265 10.49 14.08 8.28
N LEU A 266 10.50 12.99 9.06
CA LEU A 266 10.01 11.67 8.68
C LEU A 266 8.54 11.47 9.09
N ASN A 267 7.67 12.42 8.79
CA ASN A 267 6.28 12.44 9.25
C ASN A 267 5.23 12.29 8.15
N GLN A 268 5.64 12.02 6.94
CA GLN A 268 4.76 11.82 5.78
C GLN A 268 5.32 10.76 4.86
N ASP A 269 4.49 9.82 4.43
CA ASP A 269 4.87 8.84 3.41
C ASP A 269 5.29 9.52 2.11
N ILE A 270 6.27 8.96 1.43
CA ILE A 270 6.60 9.37 0.08
C ILE A 270 5.82 8.50 -0.89
N VAL A 271 4.78 9.07 -1.48
CA VAL A 271 3.94 8.40 -2.48
C VAL A 271 4.27 8.94 -3.86
N VAL A 272 4.69 8.03 -4.74
CA VAL A 272 4.99 8.34 -6.15
C VAL A 272 3.93 7.69 -7.02
N TYR A 273 3.29 8.50 -7.85
CA TYR A 273 2.37 8.05 -8.88
C TYR A 273 3.00 8.24 -10.25
N TRP A 274 2.74 7.30 -11.16
CA TRP A 274 3.01 7.47 -12.58
C TRP A 274 1.81 7.06 -13.40
N ARG A 275 1.69 7.64 -14.60
CA ARG A 275 0.58 7.36 -15.51
C ARG A 275 1.11 6.82 -16.83
N HIS A 276 0.57 5.68 -17.27
CA HIS A 276 0.78 5.17 -18.61
C HIS A 276 0.14 6.11 -19.64
N GLN A 277 0.79 6.28 -20.76
CA GLN A 277 0.27 7.08 -21.87
C GLN A 277 -1.03 6.47 -22.37
N GLN A 278 -2.05 7.30 -22.58
CA GLN A 278 -3.36 6.90 -23.09
C GLN A 278 -3.35 6.80 -24.62
N ASP A 279 -4.41 6.24 -25.20
CA ASP A 279 -4.63 6.11 -26.66
C ASP A 279 -3.55 5.30 -27.39
N LEU A 280 -2.91 4.35 -26.70
CA LEU A 280 -1.96 3.42 -27.30
C LEU A 280 -2.52 1.99 -27.33
N PRO A 281 -2.13 1.16 -28.32
CA PRO A 281 -2.46 -0.25 -28.32
C PRO A 281 -1.83 -0.96 -27.12
N GLY A 282 -2.38 -2.10 -26.72
CA GLY A 282 -1.79 -2.96 -25.69
C GLY A 282 -0.38 -3.37 -26.03
N SER A 283 0.44 -3.59 -25.00
CA SER A 283 1.81 -4.06 -25.14
C SER A 283 2.05 -5.34 -24.34
N VAL A 284 3.02 -6.10 -24.83
CA VAL A 284 3.63 -7.21 -24.11
C VAL A 284 5.12 -6.95 -24.13
N ASP A 285 5.73 -6.90 -22.96
CA ASP A 285 7.17 -6.74 -22.77
C ASP A 285 7.76 -7.94 -22.05
N LEU A 286 9.03 -8.29 -22.36
CA LEU A 286 9.71 -9.42 -21.74
C LEU A 286 11.13 -9.03 -21.36
N VAL A 287 11.41 -9.21 -20.08
CA VAL A 287 12.74 -9.09 -19.50
C VAL A 287 13.20 -10.47 -19.07
N ALA A 288 14.43 -10.87 -19.44
CA ALA A 288 14.95 -12.21 -19.13
C ALA A 288 16.40 -12.15 -18.64
N TYR A 289 16.74 -13.05 -17.73
CA TYR A 289 18.08 -13.21 -17.19
C TYR A 289 18.46 -14.68 -17.07
N LYS A 290 19.69 -15.01 -17.46
CA LYS A 290 20.27 -16.34 -17.26
C LYS A 290 21.71 -16.20 -16.78
N ALA A 291 21.97 -16.65 -15.55
CA ALA A 291 23.32 -16.59 -14.98
C ALA A 291 24.31 -17.41 -15.83
N PRO A 292 25.54 -16.92 -16.05
CA PRO A 292 26.55 -17.64 -16.81
C PRO A 292 26.76 -19.07 -16.29
N GLY A 293 26.74 -20.05 -17.22
CA GLY A 293 26.93 -21.47 -16.88
C GLY A 293 25.72 -22.16 -16.24
N LYS A 294 24.55 -21.52 -16.20
CA LYS A 294 23.29 -22.13 -15.76
C LYS A 294 22.44 -22.50 -16.96
N ASP A 295 21.76 -23.65 -16.87
CA ASP A 295 20.79 -24.10 -17.89
C ASP A 295 19.44 -23.39 -17.74
N ARG A 296 19.09 -22.98 -16.52
CA ARG A 296 17.85 -22.30 -16.17
C ARG A 296 18.05 -20.79 -16.13
N GLY A 297 17.17 -20.06 -16.81
CA GLY A 297 17.01 -18.62 -16.67
C GLY A 297 15.66 -18.27 -16.05
N THR A 298 15.49 -17.01 -15.68
CA THR A 298 14.25 -16.43 -15.15
C THR A 298 13.79 -15.33 -16.09
N PHE A 299 12.49 -15.22 -16.30
CA PHE A 299 11.89 -14.16 -17.11
C PHE A 299 10.74 -13.48 -16.37
N MET A 300 10.48 -12.25 -16.77
CA MET A 300 9.32 -11.46 -16.40
C MET A 300 8.62 -10.99 -17.67
N LEU A 301 7.35 -11.31 -17.80
CA LEU A 301 6.49 -10.92 -18.92
C LEU A 301 5.46 -9.91 -18.39
N SER A 302 5.49 -8.70 -18.92
CA SER A 302 4.53 -7.64 -18.58
C SER A 302 3.51 -7.49 -19.69
N ILE A 303 2.24 -7.54 -19.35
CA ILE A 303 1.12 -7.39 -20.29
C ILE A 303 0.30 -6.19 -19.87
N THR A 304 0.21 -5.20 -20.74
CA THR A 304 -0.59 -3.99 -20.52
C THR A 304 -1.66 -3.92 -21.61
N PRO A 305 -2.96 -4.17 -21.31
CA PRO A 305 -4.03 -3.94 -22.25
C PRO A 305 -4.10 -2.46 -22.62
N GLY A 306 -4.23 -2.19 -23.92
CA GLY A 306 -4.43 -0.83 -24.41
C GLY A 306 -5.90 -0.48 -24.56
N ASP A 307 -6.15 0.56 -25.35
CA ASP A 307 -7.50 1.07 -25.65
C ASP A 307 -8.26 0.22 -26.68
N ASP A 308 -7.84 -1.03 -26.92
CA ASP A 308 -8.49 -1.99 -27.81
C ASP A 308 -9.63 -2.78 -27.13
N LEU A 309 -9.88 -2.57 -25.83
CA LEU A 309 -11.01 -3.15 -25.14
C LEU A 309 -12.29 -2.34 -25.41
N PRO A 310 -13.39 -2.97 -25.87
CA PRO A 310 -14.61 -2.25 -26.21
C PRO A 310 -15.24 -1.61 -24.96
N PRO A 311 -15.71 -0.35 -25.05
CA PRO A 311 -16.37 0.32 -23.96
C PRO A 311 -17.72 -0.32 -23.64
N ILE A 312 -18.11 -0.31 -22.36
CA ILE A 312 -19.44 -0.69 -21.90
C ILE A 312 -20.38 0.49 -22.13
N THR A 313 -21.40 0.29 -22.98
CA THR A 313 -22.34 1.34 -23.37
C THR A 313 -23.65 1.33 -22.59
N THR A 314 -23.97 0.25 -21.88
CA THR A 314 -25.24 0.04 -21.18
C THR A 314 -25.37 0.78 -19.85
N GLY A 315 -24.33 1.47 -19.39
CA GLY A 315 -24.24 2.00 -18.03
C GLY A 315 -24.00 0.90 -16.98
N SER A 316 -23.43 1.27 -15.86
CA SER A 316 -23.05 0.36 -14.77
C SER A 316 -23.86 0.66 -13.51
N ASP A 317 -23.99 -0.34 -12.66
CA ASP A 317 -24.57 -0.21 -11.33
C ASP A 317 -23.46 -0.09 -10.28
N TRP A 318 -23.56 0.91 -9.41
CA TRP A 318 -22.59 1.19 -8.37
C TRP A 318 -23.22 1.08 -7.00
N VAL A 319 -22.64 0.23 -6.13
CA VAL A 319 -23.09 0.09 -4.75
C VAL A 319 -21.99 0.60 -3.82
N PHE A 320 -22.23 1.71 -3.15
CA PHE A 320 -21.34 2.25 -2.13
C PHE A 320 -21.71 1.66 -0.78
N VAL A 321 -20.81 0.90 -0.18
CA VAL A 321 -20.97 0.26 1.14
C VAL A 321 -20.06 0.99 2.12
N LEU A 322 -20.67 1.81 2.96
CA LEU A 322 -19.97 2.78 3.79
C LEU A 322 -20.04 2.40 5.26
N ASP A 323 -18.89 2.23 5.85
CA ASP A 323 -18.72 2.03 7.28
C ASP A 323 -18.98 3.34 8.02
N ILE A 324 -19.96 3.32 8.92
CA ILE A 324 -20.26 4.43 9.83
C ILE A 324 -20.10 4.01 11.30
N SER A 325 -19.32 2.96 11.57
CA SER A 325 -19.02 2.50 12.92
C SER A 325 -18.28 3.57 13.74
N GLY A 326 -18.19 3.35 15.04
CA GLY A 326 -17.59 4.32 15.98
C GLY A 326 -16.14 4.68 15.65
N SER A 327 -15.35 3.73 15.13
CA SER A 327 -13.96 3.92 14.70
C SER A 327 -13.80 4.86 13.51
N MET A 328 -14.86 5.01 12.70
CA MET A 328 -14.89 5.92 11.55
C MET A 328 -15.08 7.41 11.89
N ASN A 329 -15.25 7.77 13.18
CA ASN A 329 -15.61 9.14 13.57
C ASN A 329 -14.72 10.22 12.95
N ALA A 330 -13.41 10.05 13.02
CA ALA A 330 -12.43 10.98 12.47
C ALA A 330 -12.27 10.90 10.94
N LYS A 331 -12.72 9.81 10.35
CA LYS A 331 -12.51 9.45 8.93
C LYS A 331 -13.70 9.77 8.05
N LEU A 332 -14.88 10.05 8.65
CA LEU A 332 -16.12 10.29 7.92
C LEU A 332 -16.03 11.47 6.94
N ALA A 333 -15.30 12.54 7.28
CA ALA A 333 -15.13 13.67 6.38
C ALA A 333 -14.39 13.28 5.10
N THR A 334 -13.32 12.49 5.23
CA THR A 334 -12.53 11.97 4.10
C THR A 334 -13.34 10.97 3.26
N LEU A 335 -14.10 10.08 3.93
CA LEU A 335 -15.03 9.17 3.27
C LEU A 335 -16.07 9.95 2.47
N ALA A 336 -16.72 10.95 3.08
CA ALA A 336 -17.75 11.74 2.44
C ALA A 336 -17.23 12.50 1.22
N ASP A 337 -16.04 13.08 1.31
CA ASP A 337 -15.41 13.76 0.19
C ASP A 337 -15.11 12.78 -0.96
N GLY A 338 -14.49 11.64 -0.67
CA GLY A 338 -14.19 10.61 -1.66
C GLY A 338 -15.44 10.07 -2.36
N VAL A 339 -16.49 9.74 -1.61
CA VAL A 339 -17.78 9.28 -2.17
C VAL A 339 -18.45 10.37 -3.00
N SER A 340 -18.40 11.62 -2.55
CA SER A 340 -18.97 12.77 -3.27
C SER A 340 -18.32 12.96 -4.63
N GLN A 341 -16.99 12.86 -4.68
CA GLN A 341 -16.24 12.95 -5.92
C GLN A 341 -16.52 11.76 -6.85
N ALA A 342 -16.63 10.54 -6.31
CA ALA A 342 -16.99 9.35 -7.08
C ALA A 342 -18.39 9.48 -7.71
N LEU A 343 -19.39 9.89 -6.93
CA LEU A 343 -20.73 10.14 -7.44
C LEU A 343 -20.74 11.19 -8.55
N GLY A 344 -19.92 12.24 -8.42
CA GLY A 344 -19.78 13.31 -9.43
C GLY A 344 -19.15 12.85 -10.75
N LYS A 345 -18.56 11.67 -10.81
CA LYS A 345 -17.92 11.08 -12.00
C LYS A 345 -18.75 9.97 -12.67
N LEU A 346 -19.85 9.59 -12.08
CA LEU A 346 -20.76 8.64 -12.70
C LEU A 346 -21.29 9.19 -14.04
N ARG A 347 -21.41 8.29 -15.00
CA ARG A 347 -21.83 8.63 -16.37
C ARG A 347 -23.36 8.69 -16.48
N GLY A 348 -23.86 9.37 -17.50
CA GLY A 348 -25.26 9.26 -17.87
C GLY A 348 -25.60 7.81 -18.23
N GLY A 349 -26.62 7.25 -17.58
CA GLY A 349 -27.00 5.83 -17.70
C GLY A 349 -26.48 4.93 -16.58
N ASP A 350 -25.51 5.38 -15.77
CA ASP A 350 -25.15 4.69 -14.53
C ASP A 350 -26.25 4.87 -13.47
N ARG A 351 -26.34 3.89 -12.56
CA ARG A 351 -27.18 3.97 -11.37
C ARG A 351 -26.31 3.77 -10.14
N PHE A 352 -26.72 4.32 -9.01
CA PHE A 352 -26.01 4.11 -7.76
C PHE A 352 -26.97 3.77 -6.61
N ARG A 353 -26.43 3.07 -5.63
CA ARG A 353 -27.08 2.69 -4.38
C ARG A 353 -26.08 2.90 -3.25
N ILE A 354 -26.55 3.40 -2.11
CA ILE A 354 -25.70 3.64 -0.93
C ILE A 354 -26.24 2.82 0.23
N VAL A 355 -25.41 1.94 0.75
CA VAL A 355 -25.65 1.11 1.93
C VAL A 355 -24.74 1.60 3.03
N LEU A 356 -25.31 1.85 4.20
CA LEU A 356 -24.58 2.21 5.41
C LEU A 356 -24.55 1.01 6.34
N PHE A 357 -23.47 0.83 7.09
CA PHE A 357 -23.44 -0.18 8.14
C PHE A 357 -22.70 0.29 9.39
N ASP A 358 -23.26 -0.11 10.53
CA ASP A 358 -22.74 -0.06 11.89
C ASP A 358 -23.01 -1.43 12.55
N ASP A 359 -23.70 -1.53 13.66
CA ASP A 359 -24.26 -2.79 14.20
C ASP A 359 -25.31 -3.40 13.26
N ARG A 360 -25.86 -2.60 12.37
CA ARG A 360 -26.91 -2.95 11.40
C ARG A 360 -26.57 -2.42 10.03
N ALA A 361 -27.20 -2.99 9.02
CA ALA A 361 -27.11 -2.46 7.66
C ALA A 361 -28.41 -1.78 7.26
N GLU A 362 -28.31 -0.61 6.63
CA GLU A 362 -29.46 0.17 6.15
C GLU A 362 -29.16 0.83 4.80
N GLU A 363 -30.19 1.10 4.02
CA GLU A 363 -30.06 1.83 2.76
C GLU A 363 -30.25 3.32 2.98
N LEU A 364 -29.28 4.13 2.54
CA LEU A 364 -29.44 5.57 2.45
C LEU A 364 -30.27 5.98 1.23
N THR A 365 -30.12 5.22 0.13
CA THR A 365 -30.98 5.28 -1.06
C THR A 365 -32.15 4.30 -0.88
N ASN A 366 -33.21 4.46 -1.64
CA ASN A 366 -34.28 3.46 -1.69
C ASN A 366 -34.12 2.65 -2.98
N GLY A 367 -33.27 1.62 -2.96
CA GLY A 367 -32.82 0.90 -4.14
C GLY A 367 -31.84 1.69 -4.99
N PHE A 368 -31.70 1.28 -6.27
CA PHE A 368 -30.87 1.99 -7.23
C PHE A 368 -31.50 3.32 -7.69
N VAL A 369 -30.65 4.33 -7.79
CA VAL A 369 -31.02 5.70 -8.20
C VAL A 369 -30.22 6.06 -9.45
N ASP A 370 -30.87 6.62 -10.47
CA ASP A 370 -30.18 7.09 -11.67
C ASP A 370 -29.19 8.22 -11.33
N ALA A 371 -27.99 8.17 -11.91
CA ALA A 371 -26.92 9.14 -11.69
C ALA A 371 -27.22 10.47 -12.43
N THR A 372 -28.23 11.19 -11.96
CA THR A 372 -28.57 12.52 -12.45
C THR A 372 -27.92 13.60 -11.58
N PRO A 373 -27.68 14.82 -12.12
CA PRO A 373 -27.13 15.91 -11.31
C PRO A 373 -27.90 16.19 -10.01
N ASP A 374 -29.25 16.03 -10.05
CA ASP A 374 -30.09 16.26 -8.88
C ASP A 374 -30.00 15.16 -7.83
N SER A 375 -29.99 13.90 -8.26
CA SER A 375 -29.81 12.77 -7.35
C SER A 375 -28.39 12.78 -6.73
N ILE A 376 -27.36 13.04 -7.52
CA ILE A 376 -25.98 13.16 -7.05
C ILE A 376 -25.88 14.25 -5.98
N ARG A 377 -26.35 15.47 -6.24
CA ARG A 377 -26.33 16.56 -5.24
C ARG A 377 -27.06 16.17 -3.95
N ARG A 378 -28.24 15.57 -4.07
CA ARG A 378 -29.06 15.17 -2.93
C ARG A 378 -28.34 14.16 -2.04
N TYR A 379 -27.75 13.12 -2.63
CA TYR A 379 -27.10 12.07 -1.85
C TYR A 379 -25.72 12.45 -1.37
N THR A 380 -24.95 13.28 -2.10
CA THR A 380 -23.73 13.92 -1.60
C THR A 380 -24.00 14.71 -0.31
N GLN A 381 -25.06 15.52 -0.27
CA GLN A 381 -25.43 16.25 0.94
C GLN A 381 -25.78 15.32 2.11
N LYS A 382 -26.45 14.19 1.85
CA LYS A 382 -26.76 13.21 2.89
C LYS A 382 -25.49 12.52 3.42
N VAL A 383 -24.56 12.15 2.53
CA VAL A 383 -23.30 11.52 2.91
C VAL A 383 -22.44 12.46 3.76
N MET A 384 -22.39 13.75 3.42
CA MET A 384 -21.69 14.77 4.22
C MET A 384 -22.27 14.98 5.64
N GLN A 385 -23.50 14.52 5.89
CA GLN A 385 -24.17 14.65 7.19
C GLN A 385 -24.13 13.37 8.03
N LEU A 386 -23.44 12.33 7.56
CA LEU A 386 -23.30 11.07 8.28
C LEU A 386 -22.57 11.27 9.61
N GLN A 387 -23.00 10.51 10.60
CA GLN A 387 -22.37 10.48 11.93
C GLN A 387 -22.01 9.04 12.27
N SER A 388 -20.87 8.85 12.89
CA SER A 388 -20.42 7.54 13.33
C SER A 388 -21.22 7.04 14.54
N ARG A 389 -21.45 5.72 14.59
CA ARG A 389 -22.18 5.06 15.67
C ARG A 389 -21.98 3.55 15.68
N GLY A 390 -22.12 2.92 16.83
CA GLY A 390 -22.20 1.45 16.95
C GLY A 390 -20.91 0.69 16.64
N GLY A 391 -21.06 -0.61 16.40
CA GLY A 391 -20.00 -1.54 16.01
C GLY A 391 -19.91 -1.73 14.50
N THR A 392 -19.29 -2.83 14.04
CA THR A 392 -18.94 -3.05 12.62
C THR A 392 -19.53 -4.38 12.11
N ASN A 393 -20.74 -4.34 11.54
CA ASN A 393 -21.40 -5.49 10.91
C ASN A 393 -21.17 -5.50 9.40
N LEU A 394 -19.93 -5.72 9.00
CA LEU A 394 -19.51 -5.75 7.59
C LEU A 394 -20.29 -6.79 6.77
N PHE A 395 -20.53 -8.00 7.33
CA PHE A 395 -21.29 -9.03 6.63
C PHE A 395 -22.73 -8.60 6.33
N GLY A 396 -23.37 -7.91 7.27
CA GLY A 396 -24.70 -7.32 7.08
C GLY A 396 -24.72 -6.28 5.97
N GLY A 397 -23.71 -5.39 5.94
CA GLY A 397 -23.53 -4.37 4.91
C GLY A 397 -23.41 -4.98 3.51
N LEU A 398 -22.50 -5.94 3.33
CA LEU A 398 -22.30 -6.63 2.05
C LEU A 398 -23.51 -7.46 1.64
N SER A 399 -24.12 -8.20 2.59
CA SER A 399 -25.33 -8.98 2.29
C SER A 399 -26.50 -8.10 1.82
N LEU A 400 -26.62 -6.88 2.36
CA LEU A 400 -27.63 -5.92 1.88
C LEU A 400 -27.24 -5.36 0.51
N ALA A 401 -25.96 -5.03 0.30
CA ALA A 401 -25.45 -4.51 -0.96
C ALA A 401 -25.67 -5.46 -2.15
N LEU A 402 -25.62 -6.75 -1.91
CA LEU A 402 -25.83 -7.80 -2.90
C LEU A 402 -27.31 -8.13 -3.19
N LYS A 403 -28.26 -7.38 -2.62
CA LYS A 403 -29.71 -7.53 -2.82
C LYS A 403 -30.33 -6.28 -3.43
N PRO A 404 -31.27 -6.41 -4.38
CA PRO A 404 -31.23 -7.25 -5.57
C PRO A 404 -30.30 -6.61 -6.59
N LEU A 405 -29.53 -7.39 -7.31
CA LEU A 405 -28.70 -6.94 -8.41
C LEU A 405 -29.38 -7.24 -9.75
N ASP A 406 -29.07 -6.42 -10.74
CA ASP A 406 -29.55 -6.58 -12.11
C ASP A 406 -28.51 -7.39 -12.91
N ALA A 407 -28.84 -8.62 -13.28
CA ALA A 407 -27.91 -9.53 -13.95
C ALA A 407 -27.46 -9.01 -15.34
N ASP A 408 -28.22 -8.09 -15.94
CA ASP A 408 -27.90 -7.53 -17.25
C ASP A 408 -26.99 -6.28 -17.19
N ARG A 409 -26.58 -5.88 -15.97
CA ARG A 409 -25.74 -4.69 -15.76
C ARG A 409 -24.48 -5.01 -14.96
N PRO A 410 -23.29 -4.58 -15.45
CA PRO A 410 -22.06 -4.73 -14.67
C PRO A 410 -22.20 -4.00 -13.33
N THR A 411 -21.92 -4.71 -12.24
CA THR A 411 -22.06 -4.14 -10.89
C THR A 411 -20.69 -4.02 -10.20
N GLY A 412 -20.38 -2.79 -9.75
CA GLY A 412 -19.24 -2.50 -8.90
C GLY A 412 -19.66 -2.15 -7.47
N ILE A 413 -19.00 -2.74 -6.50
CA ILE A 413 -19.18 -2.44 -5.08
C ILE A 413 -17.96 -1.68 -4.60
N VAL A 414 -18.17 -0.47 -4.08
CA VAL A 414 -17.14 0.35 -3.44
C VAL A 414 -17.31 0.23 -1.93
N LEU A 415 -16.46 -0.54 -1.29
CA LEU A 415 -16.42 -0.71 0.16
C LEU A 415 -15.41 0.27 0.76
N VAL A 416 -15.85 1.09 1.72
CA VAL A 416 -14.97 1.96 2.50
C VAL A 416 -15.13 1.60 3.97
N THR A 417 -14.07 1.11 4.60
CA THR A 417 -14.08 0.64 6.00
C THR A 417 -12.71 0.83 6.64
N ASP A 418 -12.70 1.05 7.96
CA ASP A 418 -11.50 0.96 8.78
C ASP A 418 -11.52 -0.32 9.65
N GLY A 419 -12.57 -1.12 9.52
CA GLY A 419 -13.04 -2.00 10.56
C GLY A 419 -12.53 -3.43 10.52
N VAL A 420 -12.38 -3.93 11.73
CA VAL A 420 -12.47 -5.35 12.02
C VAL A 420 -13.95 -5.65 12.24
N ALA A 421 -14.51 -6.55 11.42
CA ALA A 421 -15.87 -7.04 11.63
C ALA A 421 -15.98 -7.63 13.04
N ASN A 422 -16.80 -7.03 13.90
CA ASN A 422 -16.98 -7.43 15.29
C ASN A 422 -18.44 -7.75 15.65
N VAL A 423 -19.36 -7.57 14.70
CA VAL A 423 -20.78 -7.88 14.82
C VAL A 423 -21.21 -8.78 13.66
N GLY A 424 -22.03 -9.78 13.95
CA GLY A 424 -22.54 -10.73 12.96
C GLY A 424 -21.51 -11.79 12.59
N LYS A 425 -21.47 -12.18 11.29
CA LYS A 425 -20.46 -13.12 10.79
C LYS A 425 -19.12 -12.40 10.61
N THR A 426 -18.04 -13.04 11.08
CA THR A 426 -16.68 -12.49 11.09
C THR A 426 -15.65 -13.39 10.44
N GLN A 427 -16.04 -14.60 10.03
CA GLN A 427 -15.13 -15.56 9.41
C GLN A 427 -14.90 -15.24 7.93
N GLN A 428 -13.65 -15.23 7.50
CA GLN A 428 -13.26 -14.91 6.11
C GLN A 428 -14.02 -15.75 5.07
N LYS A 429 -14.19 -17.05 5.33
CA LYS A 429 -14.91 -17.96 4.45
C LYS A 429 -16.35 -17.52 4.17
N ASP A 430 -17.08 -17.04 5.19
CA ASP A 430 -18.46 -16.58 4.99
C ASP A 430 -18.55 -15.42 3.98
N PHE A 431 -17.55 -14.54 3.96
CA PHE A 431 -17.49 -13.41 3.03
C PHE A 431 -17.12 -13.85 1.62
N ILE A 432 -16.18 -14.77 1.49
CA ILE A 432 -15.77 -15.33 0.19
C ILE A 432 -16.96 -16.07 -0.44
N ASP A 433 -17.60 -16.99 0.29
CA ASP A 433 -18.78 -17.71 -0.17
C ASP A 433 -19.92 -16.76 -0.60
N LEU A 434 -20.07 -15.64 0.12
CA LEU A 434 -21.06 -14.60 -0.23
C LEU A 434 -20.73 -13.91 -1.56
N LEU A 435 -19.47 -13.56 -1.80
CA LEU A 435 -19.05 -12.83 -3.00
C LEU A 435 -18.98 -13.73 -4.23
N GLU A 436 -18.47 -14.94 -4.10
CA GLU A 436 -18.38 -15.90 -5.21
C GLU A 436 -19.76 -16.31 -5.77
N SER A 437 -20.82 -16.17 -4.98
CA SER A 437 -22.19 -16.42 -5.43
C SER A 437 -22.80 -15.31 -6.31
N HIS A 438 -22.05 -14.20 -6.54
CA HIS A 438 -22.52 -13.04 -7.30
C HIS A 438 -21.46 -12.58 -8.31
N ASP A 439 -21.90 -12.19 -9.51
CA ASP A 439 -21.01 -11.55 -10.50
C ASP A 439 -20.86 -10.06 -10.20
N VAL A 440 -20.03 -9.75 -9.22
CA VAL A 440 -19.73 -8.38 -8.77
C VAL A 440 -18.23 -8.16 -8.68
N ARG A 441 -17.83 -6.88 -8.70
CA ARG A 441 -16.44 -6.47 -8.45
C ARG A 441 -16.38 -5.63 -7.19
N LEU A 442 -15.62 -6.10 -6.21
CA LEU A 442 -15.44 -5.43 -4.93
C LEU A 442 -14.16 -4.58 -4.96
N PHE A 443 -14.32 -3.29 -4.76
CA PHE A 443 -13.23 -2.33 -4.61
C PHE A 443 -13.19 -1.87 -3.16
N THR A 444 -12.13 -2.24 -2.44
CA THR A 444 -12.03 -1.98 -1.00
C THR A 444 -11.02 -0.87 -0.73
N PHE A 445 -11.48 0.18 -0.05
CA PHE A 445 -10.65 1.25 0.47
C PHE A 445 -10.51 1.09 1.98
N VAL A 446 -9.32 0.68 2.39
CA VAL A 446 -9.00 0.38 3.77
C VAL A 446 -8.45 1.62 4.44
N MET A 447 -9.18 2.16 5.42
CA MET A 447 -8.85 3.39 6.10
C MET A 447 -8.33 3.09 7.52
N GLY A 448 -7.08 3.44 7.78
CA GLY A 448 -6.47 3.26 9.10
C GLY A 448 -5.75 1.93 9.32
N ASN A 449 -5.15 1.78 10.50
CA ASN A 449 -4.26 0.67 10.83
C ASN A 449 -4.95 -0.53 11.42
N SER A 450 -6.12 -0.34 12.02
CA SER A 450 -6.86 -1.38 12.74
C SER A 450 -7.66 -2.33 11.85
N ALA A 451 -7.66 -2.10 10.53
CA ALA A 451 -8.45 -2.89 9.59
C ALA A 451 -7.90 -4.32 9.42
N ASN A 452 -8.80 -5.30 9.30
CA ASN A 452 -8.45 -6.67 8.94
C ASN A 452 -8.12 -6.77 7.44
N ARG A 453 -6.94 -6.28 7.06
CA ARG A 453 -6.50 -6.18 5.67
C ARG A 453 -6.45 -7.50 4.92
N PRO A 454 -5.98 -8.64 5.49
CA PRO A 454 -5.99 -9.91 4.79
C PRO A 454 -7.38 -10.38 4.40
N MET A 455 -8.33 -10.25 5.33
CA MET A 455 -9.73 -10.59 5.03
C MET A 455 -10.26 -9.70 3.89
N LEU A 456 -10.03 -8.38 3.97
CA LEU A 456 -10.46 -7.43 2.95
C LEU A 456 -9.79 -7.69 1.60
N THR A 457 -8.50 -8.03 1.59
CA THR A 457 -7.77 -8.40 0.38
C THR A 457 -8.31 -9.70 -0.22
N ALA A 458 -8.50 -10.75 0.58
CA ALA A 458 -9.02 -12.04 0.13
C ALA A 458 -10.44 -11.92 -0.48
N MET A 459 -11.31 -11.13 0.17
CA MET A 459 -12.64 -10.81 -0.35
C MET A 459 -12.58 -10.10 -1.70
N THR A 460 -11.66 -9.17 -1.83
CA THR A 460 -11.50 -8.36 -3.03
C THR A 460 -10.93 -9.19 -4.18
N ASP A 461 -9.95 -10.05 -3.89
CA ASP A 461 -9.36 -10.97 -4.87
C ASP A 461 -10.39 -12.01 -5.36
N ALA A 462 -11.25 -12.52 -4.48
CA ALA A 462 -12.34 -13.44 -4.84
C ALA A 462 -13.34 -12.85 -5.85
N SER A 463 -13.47 -11.52 -5.89
CA SER A 463 -14.36 -10.81 -6.82
C SER A 463 -13.63 -10.16 -8.00
N ASN A 464 -12.35 -10.47 -8.24
CA ASN A 464 -11.51 -9.81 -9.25
C ASN A 464 -11.46 -8.28 -9.10
N GLY A 465 -11.61 -7.77 -7.89
CA GLY A 465 -11.50 -6.36 -7.56
C GLY A 465 -10.07 -5.94 -7.17
N PHE A 466 -9.96 -4.87 -6.37
CA PHE A 466 -8.69 -4.51 -5.71
C PHE A 466 -8.94 -3.95 -4.31
N ALA A 467 -8.00 -4.19 -3.40
CA ALA A 467 -7.93 -3.55 -2.09
C ALA A 467 -6.80 -2.52 -2.07
N LEU A 468 -7.09 -1.33 -1.58
CA LEU A 468 -6.14 -0.24 -1.41
C LEU A 468 -6.08 0.19 0.06
N SER A 469 -4.89 0.11 0.64
CA SER A 469 -4.59 0.76 1.91
C SER A 469 -4.37 2.25 1.68
N VAL A 470 -5.18 3.08 2.31
CA VAL A 470 -5.15 4.53 2.10
C VAL A 470 -4.14 5.16 3.05
N SER A 471 -3.13 5.84 2.50
CA SER A 471 -2.20 6.70 3.23
C SER A 471 -2.75 8.13 3.33
N ASN A 472 -2.34 8.89 4.36
CA ASN A 472 -2.60 10.33 4.45
C ASN A 472 -1.99 11.13 3.27
N SER A 473 -0.99 10.55 2.62
CA SER A 473 -0.33 11.12 1.45
C SER A 473 -0.97 10.72 0.12
N ASP A 474 -2.02 9.87 0.14
CA ASP A 474 -2.74 9.45 -1.05
C ASP A 474 -3.68 10.52 -1.61
N ASP A 475 -3.87 10.44 -2.91
CA ASP A 475 -4.97 11.09 -3.62
C ASP A 475 -6.20 10.16 -3.61
N ILE A 476 -6.97 10.20 -2.53
CA ILE A 476 -8.12 9.30 -2.31
C ILE A 476 -9.14 9.45 -3.43
N ALA A 477 -9.39 10.68 -3.88
CA ALA A 477 -10.30 10.94 -4.98
C ALA A 477 -9.84 10.28 -6.28
N GLY A 478 -8.55 10.41 -6.62
CA GLY A 478 -7.95 9.75 -7.77
C GLY A 478 -8.07 8.22 -7.70
N GLN A 479 -7.92 7.64 -6.51
CA GLN A 479 -8.04 6.20 -6.32
C GLN A 479 -9.48 5.68 -6.48
N ILE A 480 -10.47 6.41 -5.98
CA ILE A 480 -11.88 6.06 -6.20
C ILE A 480 -12.25 6.20 -7.68
N LEU A 481 -11.70 7.21 -8.37
CA LEU A 481 -11.87 7.34 -9.81
C LEU A 481 -11.29 6.16 -10.59
N ASN A 482 -10.15 5.63 -10.14
CA ASN A 482 -9.58 4.42 -10.72
C ASN A 482 -10.51 3.20 -10.56
N ALA A 483 -11.19 3.07 -9.42
CA ALA A 483 -12.20 2.03 -9.23
C ALA A 483 -13.33 2.15 -10.26
N THR A 484 -13.84 3.38 -10.47
CA THR A 484 -14.93 3.60 -11.42
C THR A 484 -14.51 3.35 -12.88
N ALA A 485 -13.25 3.59 -13.23
CA ALA A 485 -12.73 3.34 -14.56
C ALA A 485 -12.75 1.85 -14.97
N LYS A 486 -12.68 0.92 -14.02
CA LYS A 486 -12.69 -0.54 -14.28
C LYS A 486 -14.00 -1.05 -14.87
N LEU A 487 -15.12 -0.37 -14.63
CA LEU A 487 -16.41 -0.74 -15.20
C LEU A 487 -16.77 0.05 -16.48
N THR A 488 -15.81 0.73 -17.09
CA THR A 488 -16.02 1.49 -18.32
C THR A 488 -15.81 0.67 -19.58
N HIS A 489 -15.02 -0.40 -19.49
CA HIS A 489 -14.66 -1.26 -20.62
C HIS A 489 -14.89 -2.74 -20.27
N GLN A 490 -15.07 -3.55 -21.32
CA GLN A 490 -15.12 -5.00 -21.17
C GLN A 490 -13.80 -5.53 -20.64
N ALA A 491 -13.84 -6.59 -19.82
CA ALA A 491 -12.64 -7.26 -19.36
C ALA A 491 -12.21 -8.36 -20.36
N MET A 492 -10.92 -8.70 -20.34
CA MET A 492 -10.44 -9.97 -20.87
C MET A 492 -10.64 -11.04 -19.79
N ASN A 493 -11.47 -12.02 -20.07
CA ASN A 493 -11.71 -13.17 -19.18
C ASN A 493 -11.00 -14.41 -19.72
N ASP A 494 -10.87 -15.44 -18.88
CA ASP A 494 -10.28 -16.72 -19.25
C ASP A 494 -8.90 -16.56 -19.92
N VAL A 495 -8.05 -15.74 -19.28
CA VAL A 495 -6.76 -15.38 -19.84
C VAL A 495 -5.78 -16.53 -19.71
N GLU A 496 -5.27 -16.98 -20.86
CA GLU A 496 -4.23 -18.01 -20.97
C GLU A 496 -3.01 -17.45 -21.69
N ILE A 497 -1.82 -17.78 -21.21
CA ILE A 497 -0.54 -17.41 -21.84
C ILE A 497 0.21 -18.70 -22.19
N ASP A 498 0.62 -18.77 -23.46
CA ASP A 498 1.39 -19.87 -24.01
C ASP A 498 2.71 -19.32 -24.58
N ILE A 499 3.83 -19.96 -24.24
CA ILE A 499 5.17 -19.59 -24.73
C ILE A 499 5.76 -20.78 -25.44
N ASP A 500 5.89 -20.66 -26.76
CA ASP A 500 6.40 -21.70 -27.65
C ASP A 500 7.77 -21.30 -28.23
N GLY A 501 8.73 -22.23 -28.26
CA GLY A 501 10.11 -22.01 -28.71
C GLY A 501 11.15 -22.25 -27.61
N VAL A 502 10.80 -22.05 -26.34
CA VAL A 502 11.60 -22.41 -25.16
C VAL A 502 10.72 -23.18 -24.16
N ARG A 503 11.35 -24.04 -23.37
CA ARG A 503 10.61 -24.70 -22.29
C ARG A 503 10.45 -23.74 -21.13
N THR A 504 9.22 -23.53 -20.67
CA THR A 504 8.90 -22.71 -19.49
C THR A 504 8.27 -23.53 -18.36
N ALA A 505 8.47 -23.10 -17.13
CA ALA A 505 7.84 -23.67 -15.94
C ALA A 505 7.81 -22.66 -14.78
N ASP A 506 7.16 -23.07 -13.68
CA ASP A 506 7.12 -22.34 -12.42
C ASP A 506 6.56 -20.91 -12.61
N LEU A 507 5.48 -20.80 -13.38
CA LEU A 507 4.84 -19.53 -13.67
C LEU A 507 4.16 -18.95 -12.42
N GLN A 508 4.35 -17.65 -12.16
CA GLN A 508 3.75 -16.91 -11.08
C GLN A 508 3.16 -15.58 -11.57
N PRO A 509 1.86 -15.31 -11.32
CA PRO A 509 0.89 -16.18 -10.64
C PRO A 509 0.53 -17.42 -11.48
N GLN A 510 0.16 -18.51 -10.81
CA GLN A 510 -0.26 -19.75 -11.50
C GLN A 510 -1.57 -19.59 -12.29
N ARG A 511 -2.42 -18.66 -11.85
CA ARG A 511 -3.67 -18.30 -12.51
C ARG A 511 -3.71 -16.81 -12.77
N ILE A 512 -4.01 -16.45 -13.98
CA ILE A 512 -4.23 -15.06 -14.39
C ILE A 512 -5.74 -14.82 -14.31
N GLY A 513 -6.15 -13.92 -13.44
CA GLY A 513 -7.55 -13.49 -13.37
C GLY A 513 -7.96 -12.64 -14.57
N SER A 514 -9.17 -12.08 -14.53
CA SER A 514 -9.63 -11.15 -15.57
C SER A 514 -8.73 -9.91 -15.65
N ILE A 515 -8.43 -9.49 -16.86
CA ILE A 515 -7.62 -8.30 -17.16
C ILE A 515 -8.55 -7.15 -17.54
N TYR A 516 -8.49 -6.06 -16.78
CA TYR A 516 -9.27 -4.85 -17.02
C TYR A 516 -8.46 -3.82 -17.81
N HIS A 517 -9.16 -2.91 -18.46
CA HIS A 517 -8.56 -1.77 -19.13
C HIS A 517 -7.56 -1.04 -18.21
N GLY A 518 -6.34 -0.81 -18.72
CA GLY A 518 -5.26 -0.15 -17.98
C GLY A 518 -4.63 -0.95 -16.83
N ARG A 519 -5.04 -2.20 -16.59
CA ARG A 519 -4.40 -3.06 -15.60
C ARG A 519 -3.22 -3.81 -16.21
N GLN A 520 -2.02 -3.57 -15.71
CA GLN A 520 -0.84 -4.35 -16.06
C GLN A 520 -0.88 -5.70 -15.34
N ILE A 521 -0.53 -6.76 -16.06
CA ILE A 521 -0.26 -8.09 -15.50
C ILE A 521 1.21 -8.40 -15.66
N VAL A 522 1.80 -8.92 -14.60
CA VAL A 522 3.19 -9.37 -14.58
C VAL A 522 3.22 -10.86 -14.28
N LEU A 523 3.84 -11.61 -15.18
CA LEU A 523 4.03 -13.05 -15.08
C LEU A 523 5.52 -13.33 -14.98
N LEU A 524 5.94 -13.97 -13.90
CA LEU A 524 7.30 -14.44 -13.70
C LEU A 524 7.39 -15.95 -13.94
N GLY A 525 8.54 -16.42 -14.40
CA GLY A 525 8.72 -17.85 -14.62
C GLY A 525 10.16 -18.22 -14.93
N HIS A 526 10.41 -19.51 -15.01
CA HIS A 526 11.69 -20.06 -15.42
C HIS A 526 11.65 -20.55 -16.86
N TYR A 527 12.81 -20.49 -17.55
CA TYR A 527 12.96 -21.01 -18.89
C TYR A 527 14.24 -21.82 -19.07
N TRP A 528 14.22 -22.75 -20.02
CA TRP A 528 15.35 -23.55 -20.47
C TRP A 528 15.45 -23.48 -22.01
N GLY A 529 16.66 -23.45 -22.51
CA GLY A 529 16.94 -23.17 -23.91
C GLY A 529 17.22 -21.68 -24.12
N ASP A 530 17.27 -21.26 -25.36
CA ASP A 530 17.54 -19.89 -25.81
C ASP A 530 17.00 -19.68 -27.22
N GLY A 531 17.01 -18.43 -27.67
CA GLY A 531 16.58 -18.05 -29.01
C GLY A 531 15.12 -17.59 -29.07
N PRO A 532 14.57 -17.54 -30.30
CA PRO A 532 13.25 -16.95 -30.50
C PRO A 532 12.12 -17.82 -29.95
N ALA A 533 11.20 -17.18 -29.25
CA ALA A 533 9.98 -17.79 -28.76
C ALA A 533 8.76 -16.92 -29.09
N ASN A 534 7.63 -17.58 -29.35
CA ASN A 534 6.35 -16.91 -29.56
C ASN A 534 5.53 -16.91 -28.29
N VAL A 535 5.15 -15.74 -27.83
CA VAL A 535 4.22 -15.55 -26.71
C VAL A 535 2.82 -15.35 -27.29
N THR A 536 1.89 -16.18 -26.89
CA THR A 536 0.49 -16.14 -27.32
C THR A 536 -0.40 -15.93 -26.10
N LEU A 537 -1.10 -14.80 -26.05
CA LEU A 537 -2.17 -14.56 -25.08
C LEU A 537 -3.50 -14.88 -25.73
N ARG A 538 -4.31 -15.72 -25.08
CA ARG A 538 -5.72 -15.98 -25.43
C ARG A 538 -6.62 -15.44 -24.35
N ALA A 539 -7.72 -14.84 -24.72
CA ALA A 539 -8.71 -14.31 -23.78
C ALA A 539 -10.09 -14.26 -24.43
N ASN A 540 -11.13 -14.32 -23.60
CA ASN A 540 -12.50 -14.03 -24.00
C ASN A 540 -12.84 -12.56 -23.71
N VAL A 541 -13.29 -11.80 -24.72
CA VAL A 541 -13.70 -10.41 -24.59
C VAL A 541 -15.13 -10.28 -25.11
N ALA A 542 -16.07 -9.95 -24.24
CA ALA A 542 -17.49 -9.82 -24.59
C ALA A 542 -18.06 -11.06 -25.31
N GLY A 543 -17.66 -12.27 -24.89
CA GLY A 543 -18.10 -13.54 -25.49
C GLY A 543 -17.37 -13.90 -26.80
N GLN A 544 -16.35 -13.17 -27.19
CA GLN A 544 -15.54 -13.45 -28.37
C GLN A 544 -14.12 -13.82 -27.96
N ASP A 545 -13.62 -14.95 -28.49
CA ASP A 545 -12.25 -15.36 -28.29
C ASP A 545 -11.30 -14.48 -29.09
N LYS A 546 -10.34 -13.88 -28.41
CA LYS A 546 -9.26 -13.06 -28.98
C LYS A 546 -7.91 -13.69 -28.73
N GLN A 547 -6.98 -13.44 -29.65
CA GLN A 547 -5.63 -13.95 -29.60
C GLN A 547 -4.64 -12.84 -29.97
N TYR A 548 -3.66 -12.63 -29.08
CA TYR A 548 -2.55 -11.71 -29.30
C TYR A 548 -1.26 -12.50 -29.37
N LYS A 549 -0.39 -12.21 -30.37
CA LYS A 549 0.88 -12.89 -30.56
C LYS A 549 2.02 -11.90 -30.66
N THR A 550 3.10 -12.21 -29.97
CA THR A 550 4.35 -11.45 -30.04
C THR A 550 5.53 -12.41 -30.02
N ARG A 551 6.71 -11.95 -30.44
CA ARG A 551 7.92 -12.76 -30.51
C ARG A 551 9.03 -12.10 -29.72
N PHE A 552 9.72 -12.88 -28.91
CA PHE A 552 10.87 -12.47 -28.11
C PHE A 552 12.05 -13.41 -28.32
N ASP A 553 13.25 -12.92 -28.01
CA ASP A 553 14.45 -13.73 -27.97
C ASP A 553 14.91 -13.94 -26.55
N PHE A 554 14.92 -15.20 -26.09
CA PHE A 554 15.42 -15.56 -24.77
C PHE A 554 16.95 -15.68 -24.80
N PRO A 555 17.71 -15.06 -23.90
CA PRO A 555 19.16 -15.09 -23.93
C PRO A 555 19.72 -16.46 -23.54
N ALA A 556 20.80 -16.88 -24.23
CA ALA A 556 21.56 -18.09 -23.90
C ALA A 556 22.29 -17.93 -22.56
N SER A 557 22.76 -16.73 -22.23
CA SER A 557 23.36 -16.36 -20.95
C SER A 557 23.43 -14.84 -20.84
N GLY A 558 23.50 -14.31 -19.61
CA GLY A 558 23.59 -12.89 -19.33
C GLY A 558 22.22 -12.24 -19.25
N GLY A 559 22.18 -10.94 -19.45
CA GLY A 559 21.07 -10.02 -19.18
C GLY A 559 21.45 -9.08 -18.05
N ASP A 560 20.82 -7.90 -18.05
CA ASP A 560 21.14 -6.83 -17.08
C ASP A 560 20.27 -6.88 -15.81
N ASN A 561 19.47 -7.96 -15.62
CA ASN A 561 18.44 -8.04 -14.59
C ASN A 561 18.63 -9.27 -13.65
N PRO A 562 19.73 -9.36 -12.90
CA PRO A 562 19.99 -10.49 -12.00
C PRO A 562 18.97 -10.61 -10.85
N GLU A 563 18.22 -9.55 -10.57
CA GLU A 563 17.17 -9.48 -9.57
C GLU A 563 15.94 -10.32 -9.90
N LEU A 564 15.72 -10.71 -11.16
CA LEU A 564 14.53 -11.45 -11.58
C LEU A 564 14.33 -12.77 -10.81
N GLU A 565 15.39 -13.46 -10.44
CA GLU A 565 15.29 -14.67 -9.63
C GLU A 565 14.72 -14.38 -8.24
N ARG A 566 15.11 -13.25 -7.65
CA ARG A 566 14.57 -12.80 -6.36
C ARG A 566 13.12 -12.35 -6.48
N LEU A 567 12.76 -11.66 -7.58
CA LEU A 567 11.38 -11.26 -7.85
C LEU A 567 10.47 -12.46 -8.07
N TRP A 568 10.94 -13.49 -8.78
CA TRP A 568 10.21 -14.74 -8.94
C TRP A 568 9.98 -15.44 -7.58
N ALA A 569 11.02 -15.54 -6.76
CA ALA A 569 10.90 -16.12 -5.42
C ALA A 569 9.93 -15.32 -4.55
N TYR A 570 10.00 -13.99 -4.62
CA TYR A 570 9.06 -13.10 -3.96
C TYR A 570 7.60 -13.35 -4.42
N ALA A 571 7.35 -13.38 -5.73
CA ALA A 571 6.03 -13.63 -6.29
C ALA A 571 5.47 -15.00 -5.85
N THR A 572 6.33 -16.03 -5.81
CA THR A 572 5.97 -17.37 -5.33
C THR A 572 5.56 -17.35 -3.85
N ILE A 573 6.30 -16.65 -2.99
CA ILE A 573 5.96 -16.50 -1.57
C ILE A 573 4.62 -15.78 -1.40
N GLN A 574 4.38 -14.71 -2.18
CA GLN A 574 3.11 -13.97 -2.13
C GLN A 574 1.92 -14.84 -2.59
N ASP A 575 2.12 -15.69 -3.59
CA ASP A 575 1.09 -16.60 -4.08
C ASP A 575 0.75 -17.67 -3.02
N MET A 576 1.77 -18.29 -2.44
CA MET A 576 1.62 -19.24 -1.34
C MET A 576 0.94 -18.62 -0.11
N GLN A 577 1.28 -17.36 0.24
CA GLN A 577 0.63 -16.66 1.34
C GLN A 577 -0.86 -16.41 1.07
N ARG A 578 -1.22 -16.07 -0.17
CA ARG A 578 -2.64 -15.94 -0.58
C ARG A 578 -3.38 -17.26 -0.46
N GLU A 579 -2.78 -18.37 -0.87
CA GLU A 579 -3.38 -19.70 -0.72
C GLU A 579 -3.61 -20.07 0.76
N ILE A 580 -2.62 -19.80 1.62
CA ILE A 580 -2.75 -19.99 3.07
C ILE A 580 -3.87 -19.12 3.65
N ASP A 581 -3.91 -17.84 3.27
CA ASP A 581 -4.96 -16.91 3.73
C ASP A 581 -6.34 -17.34 3.23
N TYR A 582 -6.44 -17.92 2.03
CA TYR A 582 -7.69 -18.41 1.44
C TYR A 582 -8.18 -19.72 2.07
N PHE A 583 -7.29 -20.70 2.29
CA PHE A 583 -7.66 -22.01 2.82
C PHE A 583 -7.57 -22.11 4.35
N GLY A 584 -6.96 -21.15 5.02
CA GLY A 584 -6.92 -21.05 6.48
C GLY A 584 -5.88 -21.95 7.16
N GLU A 585 -4.87 -22.45 6.45
CA GLU A 585 -3.72 -23.20 6.99
C GLU A 585 -2.39 -22.71 6.42
#